data_19e536d88131141918afab86f93699e5
#
_entry.id   19e536d88131141918afab86f93699e5
#
_cell.length_a   1.000
_cell.length_b   1.000
_cell.length_c   1.000
_cell.angle_alpha   90.00
_cell.angle_beta   90.00
_cell.angle_gamma   90.00
#
_symmetry.space_group_name_H-M   'P 1'
#
loop_
_entity.id
_entity.type
_entity.pdbx_description
1 polymer ?
#
loop_
_entity_poly.entity_id
_entity_poly.type
_entity_poly.pdbx_seq_one_letter_code
_entity_poly.pdbx_strand_id
1 'polypeptide(L)'
;MGRMSHRNQERTERRISAAASLMLCALTVLAQIAVTLLLTRFLKEKASFVYGFLQLIGAAVAIRVYQRSGSPSYKLSWMCLLLILPVAGMLLFCLWGGTHQAKQLSLKPVPPIPQRESAKMLSDLNQTALTRRSPAWGRLAAYLQKRQFWLYRNTDAAYFGEGESFFRDLVEHLRQAETYIFMEYYILAEGTVWDEIFAVLKERAAAGVEIHLIIDDFGTLTRLSDGTLQAIKDAGIEVEIFNPVHRYINRLYFNYRDHRKITVIDGYVAYAGGINIGDEYANRIERFGYWKDSTVRLTGDGAWGFAVQFMQMWKMLGRHFPNEDDYYRSRREGPAVEGFCQPFEDGPLNNPDNP
;
A
#
# COMPACT_ATOMS: atom_id res chain seq x y z
N MET A 1 -13.34 -20.61 24.98
CA MET A 1 -14.59 -19.87 24.77
C MET A 1 -14.46 -18.34 24.83
N GLY A 2 -13.67 -17.73 25.70
CA GLY A 2 -13.54 -16.27 25.78
C GLY A 2 -12.87 -15.57 24.60
N ARG A 3 -11.94 -16.20 23.88
CA ARG A 3 -11.26 -15.61 22.72
C ARG A 3 -12.12 -15.50 21.44
N MET A 4 -13.08 -16.41 21.25
CA MET A 4 -14.05 -16.34 20.13
C MET A 4 -15.05 -15.20 20.29
N SER A 5 -15.46 -14.86 21.51
CA SER A 5 -16.37 -13.76 21.79
C SER A 5 -15.73 -12.39 21.46
N HIS A 6 -14.48 -12.19 21.80
CA HIS A 6 -13.76 -10.94 21.53
C HIS A 6 -13.60 -10.68 20.01
N ARG A 7 -13.30 -11.71 19.22
CA ARG A 7 -13.11 -11.62 17.77
C ARG A 7 -14.40 -11.34 16.99
N ASN A 8 -15.52 -11.99 17.40
CA ASN A 8 -16.82 -11.68 16.80
C ASN A 8 -17.25 -10.23 17.10
N GLN A 9 -16.87 -9.73 18.25
CA GLN A 9 -17.11 -8.35 18.65
C GLN A 9 -16.30 -7.38 17.77
N GLU A 10 -15.02 -7.61 17.55
CA GLU A 10 -14.17 -6.79 16.66
C GLU A 10 -14.66 -6.78 15.20
N ARG A 11 -15.11 -7.92 14.67
CA ARG A 11 -15.64 -8.02 13.30
C ARG A 11 -16.98 -7.26 13.15
N THR A 12 -17.80 -7.33 14.16
CA THR A 12 -19.07 -6.58 14.21
C THR A 12 -18.77 -5.09 14.31
N GLU A 13 -17.81 -4.68 15.12
CA GLU A 13 -17.36 -3.29 15.24
C GLU A 13 -16.77 -2.77 13.92
N ARG A 14 -15.99 -3.56 13.18
CA ARG A 14 -15.46 -3.21 11.85
C ARG A 14 -16.56 -2.94 10.84
N ARG A 15 -17.57 -3.81 10.77
CA ARG A 15 -18.72 -3.65 9.86
C ARG A 15 -19.58 -2.44 10.24
N ILE A 16 -19.81 -2.23 11.52
CA ILE A 16 -20.55 -1.08 12.05
C ILE A 16 -19.82 0.23 11.73
N SER A 17 -18.49 0.26 11.82
CA SER A 17 -17.69 1.44 11.51
C SER A 17 -17.76 1.85 10.05
N ALA A 18 -17.61 0.90 9.12
CA ALA A 18 -17.72 1.17 7.68
C ALA A 18 -19.14 1.67 7.31
N ALA A 19 -20.17 1.03 7.88
CA ALA A 19 -21.56 1.44 7.68
C ALA A 19 -21.84 2.83 8.27
N ALA A 20 -21.32 3.14 9.46
CA ALA A 20 -21.45 4.44 10.10
C ALA A 20 -20.83 5.56 9.29
N SER A 21 -19.71 5.29 8.63
CA SER A 21 -19.00 6.24 7.79
C SER A 21 -19.77 6.56 6.50
N LEU A 22 -20.31 5.54 5.85
CA LEU A 22 -21.18 5.71 4.69
C LEU A 22 -22.47 6.45 5.07
N MET A 23 -23.04 6.13 6.23
CA MET A 23 -24.21 6.86 6.77
C MET A 23 -23.87 8.33 7.02
N LEU A 24 -22.72 8.64 7.59
CA LEU A 24 -22.32 10.03 7.84
C LEU A 24 -22.13 10.80 6.53
N CYS A 25 -21.53 10.21 5.50
CA CYS A 25 -21.46 10.81 4.16
C CYS A 25 -22.86 11.04 3.57
N ALA A 26 -23.75 10.07 3.66
CA ALA A 26 -25.12 10.21 3.19
C ALA A 26 -25.88 11.32 3.96
N LEU A 27 -25.72 11.40 5.28
CA LEU A 27 -26.31 12.44 6.11
C LEU A 27 -25.82 13.84 5.75
N THR A 28 -24.54 14.03 5.39
CA THR A 28 -24.02 15.34 4.95
C THR A 28 -24.61 15.77 3.61
N VAL A 29 -24.80 14.83 2.67
CA VAL A 29 -25.48 15.11 1.40
C VAL A 29 -26.96 15.43 1.63
N LEU A 30 -27.66 14.68 2.49
CA LEU A 30 -29.04 14.96 2.87
C LEU A 30 -29.15 16.32 3.56
N ALA A 31 -28.21 16.68 4.41
CA ALA A 31 -28.14 17.99 5.05
C ALA A 31 -27.99 19.11 4.00
N GLN A 32 -27.16 18.92 2.97
CA GLN A 32 -27.06 19.88 1.85
C GLN A 32 -28.41 20.07 1.15
N ILE A 33 -29.09 18.97 0.82
CA ILE A 33 -30.40 19.03 0.17
C ILE A 33 -31.42 19.74 1.07
N ALA A 34 -31.46 19.38 2.35
CA ALA A 34 -32.35 20.01 3.33
C ALA A 34 -32.10 21.53 3.45
N VAL A 35 -30.83 21.94 3.57
CA VAL A 35 -30.46 23.36 3.61
C VAL A 35 -30.87 24.06 2.35
N THR A 36 -30.69 23.50 1.18
CA THR A 36 -31.10 24.09 -0.10
C THR A 36 -32.63 24.26 -0.16
N LEU A 37 -33.40 23.23 0.24
CA LEU A 37 -34.85 23.27 0.28
C LEU A 37 -35.38 24.29 1.30
N LEU A 38 -34.77 24.36 2.49
CA LEU A 38 -35.10 25.32 3.52
C LEU A 38 -34.83 26.76 3.06
N LEU A 39 -33.65 27.00 2.47
CA LEU A 39 -33.30 28.31 1.92
C LEU A 39 -34.31 28.76 0.85
N THR A 40 -34.66 27.88 -0.10
CA THR A 40 -35.61 28.18 -1.15
C THR A 40 -37.03 28.41 -0.62
N ARG A 41 -37.42 27.63 0.41
CA ARG A 41 -38.78 27.72 1.02
C ARG A 41 -38.97 28.96 1.89
N PHE A 42 -37.98 29.31 2.72
CA PHE A 42 -38.10 30.36 3.74
C PHE A 42 -37.54 31.71 3.30
N LEU A 43 -36.44 31.74 2.54
CA LEU A 43 -35.81 32.99 2.11
C LEU A 43 -36.28 33.47 0.72
N LYS A 44 -36.97 32.62 -0.06
CA LYS A 44 -37.47 32.97 -1.41
C LYS A 44 -36.40 33.70 -2.23
N GLU A 45 -36.60 34.96 -2.56
CA GLU A 45 -35.69 35.77 -3.36
C GLU A 45 -34.31 35.98 -2.73
N LYS A 46 -34.22 35.94 -1.39
CA LYS A 46 -32.92 36.06 -0.67
C LYS A 46 -32.11 34.76 -0.62
N ALA A 47 -32.73 33.62 -0.97
CA ALA A 47 -32.07 32.33 -0.98
C ALA A 47 -30.81 32.32 -1.87
N SER A 48 -30.88 32.97 -3.03
CA SER A 48 -29.77 33.10 -3.98
C SER A 48 -28.59 33.87 -3.40
N PHE A 49 -28.82 34.91 -2.60
CA PHE A 49 -27.75 35.67 -1.94
C PHE A 49 -27.04 34.83 -0.87
N VAL A 50 -27.81 34.09 -0.06
CA VAL A 50 -27.23 33.20 0.98
C VAL A 50 -26.45 32.08 0.35
N TYR A 51 -26.96 31.45 -0.71
CA TYR A 51 -26.26 30.38 -1.42
C TYR A 51 -25.00 30.92 -2.11
N GLY A 52 -25.07 32.08 -2.76
CA GLY A 52 -23.93 32.76 -3.35
C GLY A 52 -22.80 33.07 -2.31
N PHE A 53 -23.20 33.49 -1.11
CA PHE A 53 -22.27 33.74 -0.02
C PHE A 53 -21.60 32.43 0.44
N LEU A 54 -22.33 31.33 0.59
CA LEU A 54 -21.78 30.02 0.91
C LEU A 54 -20.83 29.53 -0.18
N GLN A 55 -21.15 29.81 -1.44
CA GLN A 55 -20.31 29.48 -2.59
C GLN A 55 -19.00 30.26 -2.59
N LEU A 56 -19.03 31.55 -2.21
CA LEU A 56 -17.83 32.35 -2.05
C LEU A 56 -16.91 31.81 -0.94
N ILE A 57 -17.50 31.38 0.18
CA ILE A 57 -16.73 30.70 1.25
C ILE A 57 -16.12 29.41 0.72
N GLY A 58 -16.90 28.59 0.02
CA GLY A 58 -16.42 27.35 -0.61
C GLY A 58 -15.26 27.60 -1.58
N ALA A 59 -15.35 28.66 -2.41
CA ALA A 59 -14.29 29.07 -3.32
C ALA A 59 -13.04 29.54 -2.58
N ALA A 60 -13.17 30.32 -1.50
CA ALA A 60 -12.03 30.75 -0.69
C ALA A 60 -11.31 29.54 -0.05
N VAL A 61 -12.06 28.55 0.46
CA VAL A 61 -11.49 27.31 0.98
C VAL A 61 -10.82 26.50 -0.13
N ALA A 62 -11.43 26.42 -1.32
CA ALA A 62 -10.86 25.73 -2.48
C ALA A 62 -9.52 26.36 -2.92
N ILE A 63 -9.41 27.70 -2.94
CA ILE A 63 -8.17 28.41 -3.21
C ILE A 63 -7.10 28.04 -2.16
N ARG A 64 -7.48 27.97 -0.89
CA ARG A 64 -6.58 27.57 0.18
C ARG A 64 -6.12 26.09 0.05
N VAL A 65 -6.99 25.22 -0.42
CA VAL A 65 -6.64 23.82 -0.76
C VAL A 65 -5.64 23.77 -1.92
N TYR A 66 -5.88 24.58 -2.95
CA TYR A 66 -4.97 24.68 -4.10
C TYR A 66 -3.55 25.08 -3.70
N GLN A 67 -3.41 26.02 -2.78
CA GLN A 67 -2.11 26.57 -2.32
C GLN A 67 -1.32 25.59 -1.42
N ARG A 68 -1.95 24.54 -0.88
CA ARG A 68 -1.26 23.55 -0.05
C ARG A 68 -0.33 22.68 -0.91
N SER A 69 0.72 22.13 -0.31
CA SER A 69 1.46 21.00 -0.86
C SER A 69 0.55 19.75 -0.89
N GLY A 70 0.80 18.81 -1.79
CA GLY A 70 0.05 17.55 -1.84
C GLY A 70 -0.38 17.15 -3.24
N SER A 71 -0.91 15.92 -3.36
CA SER A 71 -1.33 15.32 -4.64
C SER A 71 -2.31 16.19 -5.41
N PRO A 72 -2.08 16.46 -6.70
CA PRO A 72 -3.00 17.20 -7.55
C PRO A 72 -4.41 16.60 -7.59
N SER A 73 -4.52 15.27 -7.63
CA SER A 73 -5.79 14.56 -7.66
C SER A 73 -6.60 14.77 -6.36
N TYR A 74 -5.93 14.75 -5.21
CA TYR A 74 -6.54 15.03 -3.92
C TYR A 74 -7.08 16.47 -3.85
N LYS A 75 -6.26 17.45 -4.26
CA LYS A 75 -6.66 18.86 -4.32
C LYS A 75 -7.87 19.07 -5.22
N LEU A 76 -7.81 18.51 -6.45
CA LEU A 76 -8.88 18.62 -7.42
C LEU A 76 -10.20 18.05 -6.88
N SER A 77 -10.15 16.87 -6.26
CA SER A 77 -11.33 16.22 -5.68
C SER A 77 -11.99 17.11 -4.61
N TRP A 78 -11.21 17.67 -3.69
CA TRP A 78 -11.73 18.58 -2.67
C TRP A 78 -12.24 19.88 -3.24
N MET A 79 -11.54 20.47 -4.22
CA MET A 79 -11.97 21.70 -4.87
C MET A 79 -13.32 21.50 -5.59
N CYS A 80 -13.48 20.41 -6.34
CA CYS A 80 -14.75 20.07 -6.97
C CYS A 80 -15.87 19.91 -5.93
N LEU A 81 -15.62 19.19 -4.83
CA LEU A 81 -16.60 18.97 -3.79
C LEU A 81 -17.02 20.28 -3.10
N LEU A 82 -16.07 21.16 -2.78
CA LEU A 82 -16.31 22.47 -2.16
C LEU A 82 -17.09 23.42 -3.06
N LEU A 83 -16.85 23.37 -4.39
CA LEU A 83 -17.50 24.25 -5.34
C LEU A 83 -18.90 23.77 -5.73
N ILE A 84 -19.10 22.43 -5.85
CA ILE A 84 -20.39 21.85 -6.25
C ILE A 84 -21.36 21.78 -5.04
N LEU A 85 -20.84 21.39 -3.88
CA LEU A 85 -21.62 21.16 -2.66
C LEU A 85 -21.05 22.00 -1.49
N PRO A 86 -21.27 23.34 -1.49
CA PRO A 86 -20.56 24.22 -0.55
C PRO A 86 -20.78 23.87 0.92
N VAL A 87 -21.99 23.47 1.33
CA VAL A 87 -22.27 23.09 2.73
C VAL A 87 -21.72 21.70 3.04
N ALA A 88 -22.10 20.69 2.27
CA ALA A 88 -21.65 19.31 2.47
C ALA A 88 -20.12 19.20 2.27
N GLY A 89 -19.60 19.85 1.22
CA GLY A 89 -18.18 19.89 0.93
C GLY A 89 -17.36 20.51 2.06
N MET A 90 -17.81 21.62 2.65
CA MET A 90 -17.15 22.22 3.80
C MET A 90 -17.21 21.34 5.05
N LEU A 91 -18.35 20.72 5.34
CA LEU A 91 -18.48 19.80 6.46
C LEU A 91 -17.55 18.59 6.29
N LEU A 92 -17.56 17.97 5.11
CA LEU A 92 -16.68 16.85 4.80
C LEU A 92 -15.21 17.27 4.84
N PHE A 93 -14.88 18.47 4.33
CA PHE A 93 -13.51 18.98 4.37
C PHE A 93 -13.03 19.26 5.81
N CYS A 94 -13.89 19.80 6.66
CA CYS A 94 -13.56 20.00 8.09
C CYS A 94 -13.33 18.68 8.81
N LEU A 95 -14.10 17.65 8.45
CA LEU A 95 -13.97 16.33 9.07
C LEU A 95 -12.75 15.56 8.54
N TRP A 96 -12.45 15.67 7.23
CA TRP A 96 -11.51 14.79 6.54
C TRP A 96 -10.46 15.47 5.66
N GLY A 97 -10.58 16.78 5.39
CA GLY A 97 -9.65 17.54 4.54
C GLY A 97 -8.34 17.96 5.21
N GLY A 98 -8.03 17.46 6.40
CA GLY A 98 -6.80 17.83 7.13
C GLY A 98 -5.56 17.13 6.57
N THR A 99 -4.48 17.91 6.36
CA THR A 99 -3.18 17.40 5.88
C THR A 99 -2.31 16.75 6.97
N HIS A 100 -2.77 16.71 8.22
CA HIS A 100 -2.01 16.11 9.33
C HIS A 100 -2.16 14.57 9.43
N GLN A 101 -2.53 13.95 8.35
CA GLN A 101 -2.96 12.55 8.30
C GLN A 101 -1.79 11.59 8.55
N ALA A 102 -0.59 11.91 8.07
CA ALA A 102 0.60 11.05 8.31
C ALA A 102 0.94 10.90 9.81
N LYS A 103 0.71 11.96 10.62
CA LYS A 103 0.93 11.90 12.08
C LYS A 103 -0.10 11.05 12.82
N GLN A 104 -1.18 10.65 12.15
CA GLN A 104 -2.31 9.95 12.76
C GLN A 104 -2.40 8.48 12.34
N LEU A 105 -1.60 8.07 11.33
CA LEU A 105 -1.37 6.67 11.04
C LEU A 105 -0.68 6.04 12.25
N SER A 106 -1.04 4.80 12.58
CA SER A 106 -0.35 4.01 13.61
C SER A 106 1.11 3.70 13.24
N LEU A 107 1.56 4.19 12.09
CA LEU A 107 2.91 3.99 11.60
C LEU A 107 3.88 4.88 12.38
N LYS A 108 4.95 4.28 12.84
CA LYS A 108 6.03 5.00 13.51
C LYS A 108 7.03 5.47 12.48
N PRO A 109 7.39 6.77 12.44
CA PRO A 109 8.57 7.17 11.70
C PRO A 109 9.76 6.39 12.23
N VAL A 110 10.42 5.65 11.34
CA VAL A 110 11.62 4.89 11.69
C VAL A 110 12.76 5.33 10.78
N PRO A 111 14.00 5.33 11.26
CA PRO A 111 15.13 5.60 10.40
C PRO A 111 15.18 4.55 9.28
N PRO A 112 15.66 4.94 8.10
CA PRO A 112 15.86 4.00 7.01
C PRO A 112 16.71 2.79 7.44
N ILE A 113 16.45 1.65 6.83
CA ILE A 113 17.26 0.45 7.06
C ILE A 113 18.72 0.77 6.70
N PRO A 114 19.66 0.60 7.65
CA PRO A 114 21.06 0.87 7.38
C PRO A 114 21.56 0.00 6.22
N GLN A 115 22.14 0.62 5.22
CA GLN A 115 22.80 -0.10 4.13
C GLN A 115 24.29 -0.19 4.40
N ARG A 116 24.89 -1.31 4.04
CA ARG A 116 26.34 -1.47 4.15
C ARG A 116 27.06 -0.42 3.31
N GLU A 117 28.17 0.08 3.78
CA GLU A 117 29.00 1.03 3.04
C GLU A 117 29.44 0.49 1.67
N SER A 118 29.69 -0.82 1.59
CA SER A 118 29.98 -1.50 0.31
C SER A 118 28.83 -1.44 -0.68
N ALA A 119 27.58 -1.59 -0.22
CA ALA A 119 26.40 -1.50 -1.08
C ALA A 119 26.19 -0.07 -1.59
N LYS A 120 26.42 0.91 -0.74
CA LYS A 120 26.38 2.33 -1.10
C LYS A 120 27.45 2.67 -2.14
N MET A 121 28.69 2.28 -1.90
CA MET A 121 29.79 2.48 -2.85
C MET A 121 29.51 1.82 -4.20
N LEU A 122 28.95 0.61 -4.22
CA LEU A 122 28.57 -0.08 -5.45
C LEU A 122 27.47 0.68 -6.20
N SER A 123 26.47 1.21 -5.49
CA SER A 123 25.42 2.04 -6.06
C SER A 123 25.97 3.34 -6.68
N ASP A 124 26.96 3.99 -6.04
CA ASP A 124 27.62 5.19 -6.56
C ASP A 124 28.38 4.90 -7.86
N LEU A 125 29.07 3.75 -7.91
CA LEU A 125 29.74 3.28 -9.14
C LEU A 125 28.72 3.00 -10.26
N ASN A 126 27.61 2.34 -9.93
CA ASN A 126 26.54 2.05 -10.87
C ASN A 126 25.90 3.35 -11.41
N GLN A 127 25.65 4.31 -10.53
CA GLN A 127 25.11 5.62 -10.89
C GLN A 127 26.04 6.37 -11.85
N THR A 128 27.36 6.33 -11.60
CA THR A 128 28.37 6.90 -12.50
C THR A 128 28.36 6.24 -13.86
N ALA A 129 28.29 4.91 -13.91
CA ALA A 129 28.21 4.15 -15.15
C ALA A 129 26.92 4.42 -15.93
N LEU A 130 25.77 4.51 -15.25
CA LEU A 130 24.50 4.86 -15.86
C LEU A 130 24.52 6.29 -16.43
N THR A 131 25.09 7.26 -15.69
CA THR A 131 25.19 8.65 -16.12
C THR A 131 26.02 8.79 -17.40
N ARG A 132 27.13 8.03 -17.52
CA ARG A 132 27.93 7.99 -18.74
C ARG A 132 27.16 7.42 -19.94
N ARG A 133 26.34 6.36 -19.70
CA ARG A 133 25.52 5.71 -20.74
C ARG A 133 24.30 6.56 -21.15
N SER A 134 23.65 7.19 -20.15
CA SER A 134 22.47 8.02 -20.35
C SER A 134 22.38 9.12 -19.26
N PRO A 135 22.74 10.37 -19.58
CA PRO A 135 22.67 11.46 -18.59
C PRO A 135 21.25 11.70 -18.03
N ALA A 136 20.20 11.43 -18.81
CA ALA A 136 18.82 11.60 -18.37
C ALA A 136 18.46 10.59 -17.26
N TRP A 137 18.72 9.31 -17.50
CA TRP A 137 18.51 8.28 -16.50
C TRP A 137 19.46 8.43 -15.29
N GLY A 138 20.68 8.89 -15.52
CA GLY A 138 21.61 9.21 -14.44
C GLY A 138 21.08 10.27 -13.49
N ARG A 139 20.42 11.33 -13.98
CA ARG A 139 19.78 12.34 -13.13
C ARG A 139 18.62 11.78 -12.31
N LEU A 140 17.78 10.94 -12.92
CA LEU A 140 16.68 10.29 -12.22
C LEU A 140 17.21 9.34 -11.13
N ALA A 141 18.21 8.52 -11.46
CA ALA A 141 18.83 7.61 -10.52
C ALA A 141 19.47 8.36 -9.33
N ALA A 142 20.17 9.47 -9.59
CA ALA A 142 20.74 10.32 -8.54
C ALA A 142 19.66 10.93 -7.64
N TYR A 143 18.50 11.32 -8.19
CA TYR A 143 17.38 11.80 -7.41
C TYR A 143 16.83 10.73 -6.46
N LEU A 144 16.60 9.51 -6.97
CA LEU A 144 16.13 8.39 -6.18
C LEU A 144 17.16 7.95 -5.12
N GLN A 145 18.44 7.99 -5.46
CA GLN A 145 19.53 7.63 -4.54
C GLN A 145 19.63 8.61 -3.35
N LYS A 146 19.35 9.91 -3.55
CA LYS A 146 19.24 10.88 -2.45
C LYS A 146 18.10 10.54 -1.47
N ARG A 147 17.10 9.77 -1.92
CA ARG A 147 15.99 9.24 -1.12
C ARG A 147 16.27 7.82 -0.62
N GLN A 148 17.52 7.35 -0.72
CA GLN A 148 18.02 6.06 -0.26
C GLN A 148 17.49 4.84 -1.03
N PHE A 149 17.03 5.04 -2.26
CA PHE A 149 16.77 3.97 -3.19
C PHE A 149 18.03 3.71 -4.00
N TRP A 150 18.68 2.55 -3.78
CA TRP A 150 19.96 2.23 -4.38
C TRP A 150 19.83 1.68 -5.79
N LEU A 151 20.84 1.93 -6.61
CA LEU A 151 20.91 1.48 -8.00
C LEU A 151 21.73 0.19 -8.08
N TYR A 152 21.09 -0.86 -8.58
CA TYR A 152 21.68 -2.20 -8.71
C TYR A 152 22.03 -2.53 -10.17
N ARG A 153 22.94 -3.49 -10.32
CA ARG A 153 23.21 -4.23 -11.55
C ARG A 153 22.96 -5.71 -11.28
N ASN A 154 23.46 -6.58 -12.17
CA ASN A 154 23.40 -8.03 -11.98
C ASN A 154 21.97 -8.51 -11.60
N THR A 155 21.01 -7.99 -12.33
CA THR A 155 19.58 -8.24 -12.05
C THR A 155 18.88 -8.58 -13.35
N ASP A 156 18.45 -9.83 -13.48
CA ASP A 156 17.57 -10.24 -14.58
C ASP A 156 16.12 -9.88 -14.27
N ALA A 157 15.35 -9.57 -15.31
CA ALA A 157 13.96 -9.19 -15.18
C ALA A 157 13.07 -9.98 -16.13
N ALA A 158 12.06 -10.65 -15.58
CA ALA A 158 11.01 -11.33 -16.34
C ALA A 158 9.68 -10.60 -16.17
N TYR A 159 8.96 -10.40 -17.27
CA TYR A 159 7.66 -9.75 -17.29
C TYR A 159 6.54 -10.77 -17.45
N PHE A 160 5.52 -10.66 -16.61
CA PHE A 160 4.29 -11.43 -16.68
C PHE A 160 3.14 -10.47 -17.03
N GLY A 161 2.48 -10.71 -18.14
CA GLY A 161 1.34 -9.89 -18.61
C GLY A 161 -0.03 -10.43 -18.17
N GLU A 162 -0.04 -11.49 -17.35
CA GLU A 162 -1.24 -12.16 -16.87
C GLU A 162 -0.97 -12.93 -15.57
N GLY A 163 -2.01 -13.15 -14.77
CA GLY A 163 -1.88 -13.77 -13.45
C GLY A 163 -1.55 -15.25 -13.48
N GLU A 164 -2.04 -15.98 -14.47
CA GLU A 164 -1.87 -17.44 -14.58
C GLU A 164 -0.39 -17.84 -14.66
N SER A 165 0.37 -17.14 -15.50
CA SER A 165 1.80 -17.37 -15.64
C SER A 165 2.58 -16.89 -14.41
N PHE A 166 2.17 -15.75 -13.85
CA PHE A 166 2.77 -15.20 -12.63
C PHE A 166 2.62 -16.15 -11.44
N PHE A 167 1.40 -16.63 -11.13
CA PHE A 167 1.20 -17.49 -9.95
C PHE A 167 1.92 -18.82 -10.06
N ARG A 168 2.02 -19.39 -11.25
CA ARG A 168 2.79 -20.62 -11.49
C ARG A 168 4.27 -20.39 -11.15
N ASP A 169 4.84 -19.34 -11.66
CA ASP A 169 6.25 -18.96 -11.45
C ASP A 169 6.50 -18.59 -9.97
N LEU A 170 5.58 -17.87 -9.33
CA LEU A 170 5.66 -17.52 -7.92
C LEU A 170 5.69 -18.78 -7.02
N VAL A 171 4.77 -19.70 -7.22
CA VAL A 171 4.68 -20.95 -6.43
C VAL A 171 5.96 -21.79 -6.58
N GLU A 172 6.52 -21.83 -7.79
CA GLU A 172 7.79 -22.53 -8.03
C GLU A 172 8.94 -21.94 -7.23
N HIS A 173 9.09 -20.60 -7.25
CA HIS A 173 10.16 -19.94 -6.49
C HIS A 173 9.93 -19.98 -4.97
N LEU A 174 8.67 -19.90 -4.51
CA LEU A 174 8.37 -20.07 -3.09
C LEU A 174 8.83 -21.44 -2.55
N ARG A 175 8.69 -22.51 -3.34
CA ARG A 175 9.20 -23.84 -2.98
C ARG A 175 10.72 -23.91 -2.84
N GLN A 176 11.43 -23.01 -3.52
CA GLN A 176 12.90 -22.94 -3.52
C GLN A 176 13.46 -22.06 -2.41
N ALA A 177 12.61 -21.42 -1.61
CA ALA A 177 13.05 -20.57 -0.51
C ALA A 177 13.86 -21.35 0.52
N GLU A 178 15.01 -20.80 0.93
CA GLU A 178 15.94 -21.44 1.85
C GLU A 178 16.01 -20.73 3.20
N THR A 179 15.85 -19.40 3.24
CA THR A 179 16.07 -18.59 4.45
C THR A 179 14.88 -17.79 4.84
N TYR A 180 14.32 -16.98 3.94
CA TYR A 180 13.16 -16.16 4.27
C TYR A 180 12.26 -15.84 3.08
N ILE A 181 10.98 -15.57 3.39
CA ILE A 181 9.98 -15.07 2.45
C ILE A 181 9.31 -13.84 3.05
N PHE A 182 9.32 -12.71 2.33
CA PHE A 182 8.56 -11.51 2.64
C PHE A 182 7.44 -11.33 1.63
N MET A 183 6.21 -11.12 2.10
CA MET A 183 5.05 -10.90 1.24
C MET A 183 4.26 -9.69 1.73
N GLU A 184 3.94 -8.78 0.84
CA GLU A 184 3.18 -7.57 1.13
C GLU A 184 2.11 -7.38 0.05
N TYR A 185 0.83 -7.43 0.46
CA TYR A 185 -0.29 -7.43 -0.48
C TYR A 185 -1.45 -6.57 0.02
N TYR A 186 -2.01 -5.79 -0.90
CA TYR A 186 -3.23 -5.04 -0.64
C TYR A 186 -4.44 -5.97 -0.47
N ILE A 187 -4.62 -6.94 -1.38
CA ILE A 187 -5.66 -7.96 -1.29
C ILE A 187 -5.02 -9.33 -1.16
N LEU A 188 -5.43 -10.03 -0.11
CA LEU A 188 -5.28 -11.47 0.01
C LEU A 188 -6.69 -12.06 0.14
N ALA A 189 -7.11 -12.84 -0.85
CA ALA A 189 -8.42 -13.45 -0.91
C ALA A 189 -8.32 -14.96 -0.77
N GLU A 190 -9.22 -15.54 0.02
CA GLU A 190 -9.41 -16.99 0.05
C GLU A 190 -9.82 -17.50 -1.32
N GLY A 191 -9.31 -18.66 -1.69
CA GLY A 191 -9.57 -19.31 -2.96
C GLY A 191 -8.44 -20.26 -3.35
N THR A 192 -8.55 -20.84 -4.52
CA THR A 192 -7.61 -21.89 -4.97
C THR A 192 -6.18 -21.37 -5.16
N VAL A 193 -6.02 -20.10 -5.56
CA VAL A 193 -4.69 -19.44 -5.65
C VAL A 193 -4.05 -19.35 -4.28
N TRP A 194 -4.82 -18.89 -3.28
CA TRP A 194 -4.29 -18.78 -1.92
C TRP A 194 -3.97 -20.16 -1.32
N ASP A 195 -4.85 -21.15 -1.53
CA ASP A 195 -4.65 -22.50 -1.02
C ASP A 195 -3.34 -23.13 -1.52
N GLU A 196 -3.01 -22.93 -2.81
CA GLU A 196 -1.75 -23.39 -3.41
C GLU A 196 -0.54 -22.67 -2.79
N ILE A 197 -0.60 -21.35 -2.67
CA ILE A 197 0.46 -20.54 -2.06
C ILE A 197 0.63 -20.94 -0.59
N PHE A 198 -0.48 -21.00 0.17
CA PHE A 198 -0.42 -21.30 1.60
C PHE A 198 0.09 -22.71 1.90
N ALA A 199 -0.21 -23.69 1.04
CA ALA A 199 0.35 -25.03 1.17
C ALA A 199 1.89 -24.98 1.11
N VAL A 200 2.46 -24.25 0.17
CA VAL A 200 3.91 -24.07 0.05
C VAL A 200 4.50 -23.29 1.22
N LEU A 201 3.84 -22.20 1.64
CA LEU A 201 4.30 -21.42 2.79
C LEU A 201 4.34 -22.27 4.07
N LYS A 202 3.34 -23.12 4.30
CA LYS A 202 3.36 -24.05 5.44
C LYS A 202 4.54 -25.04 5.37
N GLU A 203 4.79 -25.59 4.19
CA GLU A 203 5.92 -26.50 3.96
C GLU A 203 7.25 -25.80 4.25
N ARG A 204 7.44 -24.58 3.76
CA ARG A 204 8.67 -23.82 3.98
C ARG A 204 8.82 -23.38 5.44
N ALA A 205 7.76 -22.92 6.10
CA ALA A 205 7.80 -22.61 7.53
C ALA A 205 8.19 -23.84 8.38
N ALA A 206 7.63 -25.02 8.07
CA ALA A 206 7.99 -26.27 8.72
C ALA A 206 9.46 -26.67 8.46
N ALA A 207 10.04 -26.27 7.32
CA ALA A 207 11.45 -26.45 7.00
C ALA A 207 12.39 -25.41 7.66
N GLY A 208 11.85 -24.46 8.43
CA GLY A 208 12.61 -23.44 9.13
C GLY A 208 12.81 -22.13 8.36
N VAL A 209 12.14 -21.95 7.21
CA VAL A 209 12.14 -20.67 6.47
C VAL A 209 11.35 -19.64 7.25
N GLU A 210 11.91 -18.46 7.46
CA GLU A 210 11.27 -17.35 8.15
C GLU A 210 10.28 -16.64 7.19
N ILE A 211 9.03 -16.52 7.60
CA ILE A 211 7.99 -15.94 6.71
C ILE A 211 7.27 -14.79 7.38
N HIS A 212 7.31 -13.61 6.74
CA HIS A 212 6.63 -12.41 7.17
C HIS A 212 5.62 -11.95 6.11
N LEU A 213 4.40 -11.65 6.55
CA LEU A 213 3.29 -11.23 5.70
C LEU A 213 2.71 -9.90 6.18
N ILE A 214 2.63 -8.92 5.29
CA ILE A 214 1.87 -7.67 5.51
C ILE A 214 0.65 -7.71 4.61
N ILE A 215 -0.53 -7.46 5.17
CA ILE A 215 -1.78 -7.36 4.42
C ILE A 215 -2.52 -6.08 4.79
N ASP A 216 -3.10 -5.39 3.81
CA ASP A 216 -3.95 -4.23 4.07
C ASP A 216 -5.32 -4.67 4.59
N ASP A 217 -5.78 -4.05 5.69
CA ASP A 217 -7.07 -4.43 6.31
C ASP A 217 -8.26 -4.17 5.39
N PHE A 218 -8.26 -3.04 4.67
CA PHE A 218 -9.38 -2.67 3.81
C PHE A 218 -9.49 -3.59 2.58
N GLY A 219 -8.37 -3.90 1.96
CA GLY A 219 -8.32 -4.78 0.80
C GLY A 219 -8.74 -6.22 1.12
N THR A 220 -8.48 -6.67 2.36
CA THR A 220 -8.75 -8.04 2.80
C THR A 220 -10.02 -8.21 3.66
N LEU A 221 -10.64 -7.10 4.08
CA LEU A 221 -11.72 -7.07 5.08
C LEU A 221 -12.87 -8.07 4.82
N THR A 222 -13.26 -8.23 3.55
CA THR A 222 -14.35 -9.14 3.14
C THR A 222 -13.85 -10.38 2.42
N ARG A 223 -12.55 -10.55 2.29
CA ARG A 223 -11.90 -11.53 1.43
C ARG A 223 -11.13 -12.59 2.22
N LEU A 224 -10.77 -12.31 3.46
CA LEU A 224 -10.02 -13.18 4.34
C LEU A 224 -10.81 -13.41 5.63
N SER A 225 -11.01 -14.66 6.01
CA SER A 225 -11.68 -15.02 7.26
C SER A 225 -10.71 -14.99 8.45
N ASP A 226 -11.25 -14.78 9.64
CA ASP A 226 -10.44 -14.87 10.88
C ASP A 226 -9.87 -16.29 11.07
N GLY A 227 -10.55 -17.31 10.54
CA GLY A 227 -10.06 -18.69 10.55
C GLY A 227 -8.79 -18.84 9.73
N THR A 228 -8.76 -18.31 8.52
CA THR A 228 -7.58 -18.33 7.66
C THR A 228 -6.44 -17.52 8.26
N LEU A 229 -6.72 -16.34 8.82
CA LEU A 229 -5.70 -15.54 9.50
C LEU A 229 -5.09 -16.28 10.70
N GLN A 230 -5.91 -17.04 11.44
CA GLN A 230 -5.41 -17.87 12.52
C GLN A 230 -4.58 -19.05 11.99
N ALA A 231 -5.02 -19.71 10.93
CA ALA A 231 -4.27 -20.81 10.31
C ALA A 231 -2.88 -20.38 9.80
N ILE A 232 -2.77 -19.15 9.26
CA ILE A 232 -1.49 -18.58 8.87
C ILE A 232 -0.56 -18.47 10.09
N LYS A 233 -1.06 -17.92 11.21
CA LYS A 233 -0.28 -17.78 12.46
C LYS A 233 0.07 -19.14 13.08
N ASP A 234 -0.84 -20.07 13.05
CA ASP A 234 -0.63 -21.44 13.58
C ASP A 234 0.43 -22.20 12.76
N ALA A 235 0.64 -21.82 11.50
CA ALA A 235 1.72 -22.32 10.65
C ALA A 235 3.10 -21.69 10.95
N GLY A 236 3.21 -20.79 11.94
CA GLY A 236 4.45 -20.11 12.29
C GLY A 236 4.78 -18.91 11.41
N ILE A 237 3.84 -18.45 10.59
CA ILE A 237 4.01 -17.27 9.73
C ILE A 237 3.67 -16.01 10.53
N GLU A 238 4.58 -15.04 10.55
CA GLU A 238 4.30 -13.74 11.17
C GLU A 238 3.45 -12.87 10.24
N VAL A 239 2.33 -12.35 10.77
CA VAL A 239 1.39 -11.53 9.99
C VAL A 239 1.14 -10.21 10.69
N GLU A 240 1.30 -9.13 9.93
CA GLU A 240 0.88 -7.79 10.33
C GLU A 240 -0.22 -7.25 9.41
N ILE A 241 -1.16 -6.55 10.06
CA ILE A 241 -2.28 -5.93 9.34
C ILE A 241 -2.01 -4.43 9.24
N PHE A 242 -1.84 -3.97 8.00
CA PHE A 242 -1.66 -2.56 7.72
C PHE A 242 -2.96 -1.79 7.94
N ASN A 243 -2.88 -0.71 8.71
CA ASN A 243 -3.92 0.29 8.94
C ASN A 243 -5.31 -0.31 9.23
N PRO A 244 -5.50 -1.03 10.36
CA PRO A 244 -6.77 -1.66 10.72
C PRO A 244 -7.93 -0.67 10.77
N VAL A 245 -9.00 -0.93 10.02
CA VAL A 245 -10.15 -0.02 9.84
C VAL A 245 -10.86 0.29 11.17
N HIS A 246 -10.92 -0.68 12.10
CA HIS A 246 -11.60 -0.52 13.38
C HIS A 246 -10.94 0.52 14.32
N ARG A 247 -9.65 0.81 14.16
CA ARG A 247 -8.92 1.79 15.01
C ARG A 247 -9.31 3.24 14.71
N TYR A 248 -10.06 3.50 13.62
CA TYR A 248 -10.28 4.84 13.09
C TYR A 248 -11.75 5.21 12.88
N ILE A 249 -12.65 4.66 13.70
CA ILE A 249 -14.10 4.93 13.66
C ILE A 249 -14.40 6.45 13.59
N ASN A 250 -13.63 7.26 14.29
CA ASN A 250 -13.83 8.71 14.36
C ASN A 250 -13.06 9.50 13.28
N ARG A 251 -12.29 8.87 12.39
CA ARG A 251 -11.32 9.54 11.54
C ARG A 251 -11.21 8.97 10.13
N LEU A 252 -12.21 8.39 9.55
CA LEU A 252 -12.39 7.93 8.14
C LEU A 252 -11.15 7.99 7.22
N TYR A 253 -10.00 7.43 7.65
CA TYR A 253 -8.78 7.37 6.84
C TYR A 253 -8.80 6.20 5.87
N PHE A 254 -9.83 6.13 5.02
CA PHE A 254 -9.93 5.10 4.00
C PHE A 254 -8.85 5.21 2.93
N ASN A 255 -8.26 6.39 2.75
CA ASN A 255 -7.32 6.66 1.67
C ASN A 255 -5.88 6.22 1.96
N TYR A 256 -5.53 5.99 3.21
CA TYR A 256 -4.19 5.53 3.58
C TYR A 256 -4.17 4.01 3.57
N ARG A 257 -3.92 3.47 2.37
CA ARG A 257 -3.85 2.04 2.15
C ARG A 257 -2.47 1.66 1.62
N ASP A 258 -2.02 0.49 2.00
CA ASP A 258 -0.86 -0.13 1.40
C ASP A 258 -1.28 -0.84 0.12
N HIS A 259 -1.07 -0.20 -1.02
CA HIS A 259 -1.48 -0.75 -2.30
C HIS A 259 -0.36 -1.54 -3.00
N ARG A 260 0.73 -1.83 -2.29
CA ARG A 260 1.86 -2.60 -2.83
C ARG A 260 1.51 -4.08 -2.96
N LYS A 261 2.14 -4.75 -3.91
CA LYS A 261 2.09 -6.19 -4.11
C LYS A 261 3.52 -6.62 -4.39
N ILE A 262 4.15 -7.12 -3.33
CA ILE A 262 5.57 -7.47 -3.33
C ILE A 262 5.72 -8.86 -2.73
N THR A 263 6.54 -9.69 -3.34
CA THR A 263 7.07 -10.90 -2.72
C THR A 263 8.58 -10.90 -2.87
N VAL A 264 9.30 -11.17 -1.80
CA VAL A 264 10.75 -11.32 -1.82
C VAL A 264 11.12 -12.68 -1.24
N ILE A 265 12.01 -13.40 -1.91
CA ILE A 265 12.48 -14.71 -1.53
C ILE A 265 14.01 -14.64 -1.43
N ASP A 266 14.55 -14.89 -0.24
CA ASP A 266 15.98 -14.94 0.07
C ASP A 266 16.78 -13.70 -0.39
N GLY A 267 16.10 -12.54 -0.56
CA GLY A 267 16.71 -11.32 -1.10
C GLY A 267 17.30 -11.45 -2.51
N TYR A 268 16.99 -12.53 -3.21
CA TYR A 268 17.53 -12.89 -4.52
C TYR A 268 16.46 -12.89 -5.62
N VAL A 269 15.24 -13.32 -5.29
CA VAL A 269 14.07 -13.22 -6.19
C VAL A 269 13.08 -12.23 -5.59
N ALA A 270 12.58 -11.31 -6.38
CA ALA A 270 11.51 -10.42 -5.98
C ALA A 270 10.47 -10.27 -7.09
N TYR A 271 9.20 -10.20 -6.70
CA TYR A 271 8.07 -9.89 -7.56
C TYR A 271 7.47 -8.55 -7.13
N ALA A 272 7.18 -7.70 -8.10
CA ALA A 272 6.45 -6.45 -7.86
C ALA A 272 5.54 -6.13 -9.05
N GLY A 273 4.29 -5.74 -8.76
CA GLY A 273 3.34 -5.44 -9.83
C GLY A 273 1.95 -5.06 -9.34
N GLY A 274 0.96 -5.23 -10.22
CA GLY A 274 -0.45 -4.94 -9.95
C GLY A 274 -1.23 -6.12 -9.39
N ILE A 275 -0.75 -7.35 -9.58
CA ILE A 275 -1.49 -8.59 -9.31
C ILE A 275 -1.58 -8.84 -7.79
N ASN A 276 -2.80 -8.86 -7.24
CA ASN A 276 -3.07 -9.29 -5.87
C ASN A 276 -3.24 -10.81 -5.79
N ILE A 277 -3.31 -11.36 -4.57
CA ILE A 277 -3.59 -12.78 -4.35
C ILE A 277 -5.10 -13.00 -4.32
N GLY A 278 -5.62 -13.71 -5.34
CA GLY A 278 -7.02 -14.06 -5.48
C GLY A 278 -7.32 -14.73 -6.82
N ASP A 279 -8.36 -15.54 -6.85
CA ASP A 279 -8.74 -16.38 -7.99
C ASP A 279 -9.10 -15.56 -9.23
N GLU A 280 -9.69 -14.37 -9.06
CA GLU A 280 -9.99 -13.46 -10.18
C GLU A 280 -8.74 -12.96 -10.89
N TYR A 281 -7.62 -12.75 -10.18
CA TYR A 281 -6.37 -12.31 -10.78
C TYR A 281 -5.68 -13.41 -11.61
N ALA A 282 -5.99 -14.68 -11.34
CA ALA A 282 -5.54 -15.83 -12.10
C ALA A 282 -6.58 -16.32 -13.11
N ASN A 283 -7.65 -15.55 -13.34
CA ASN A 283 -8.79 -15.92 -14.20
C ASN A 283 -9.40 -17.30 -13.89
N ARG A 284 -9.27 -17.77 -12.64
CA ARG A 284 -9.92 -19.01 -12.17
C ARG A 284 -11.40 -18.81 -11.90
N ILE A 285 -11.79 -17.57 -11.64
CA ILE A 285 -13.17 -17.10 -11.55
C ILE A 285 -13.34 -15.84 -12.37
N GLU A 286 -14.46 -15.73 -13.08
CA GLU A 286 -14.82 -14.53 -13.84
C GLU A 286 -15.66 -13.60 -12.96
N ARG A 287 -15.00 -12.61 -12.34
CA ARG A 287 -15.69 -11.63 -11.48
C ARG A 287 -16.09 -10.36 -12.21
N PHE A 288 -15.23 -9.86 -13.11
CA PHE A 288 -15.39 -8.61 -13.85
C PHE A 288 -15.01 -8.78 -15.34
N GLY A 289 -15.14 -9.98 -15.90
CA GLY A 289 -14.57 -10.37 -17.17
C GLY A 289 -13.14 -10.89 -17.03
N TYR A 290 -12.46 -11.10 -18.15
CA TYR A 290 -11.06 -11.52 -18.16
C TYR A 290 -10.18 -10.46 -17.51
N TRP A 291 -9.48 -10.84 -16.44
CA TRP A 291 -8.60 -9.95 -15.70
C TRP A 291 -7.21 -9.93 -16.30
N LYS A 292 -6.80 -8.76 -16.79
CA LYS A 292 -5.46 -8.53 -17.32
C LYS A 292 -4.72 -7.58 -16.39
N ASP A 293 -3.62 -8.05 -15.84
CA ASP A 293 -2.74 -7.28 -14.97
C ASP A 293 -1.29 -7.73 -15.19
N SER A 294 -0.32 -7.08 -14.56
CA SER A 294 1.08 -7.36 -14.80
C SER A 294 1.92 -7.38 -13.54
N THR A 295 2.97 -8.19 -13.59
CA THR A 295 4.01 -8.28 -12.55
C THR A 295 5.37 -8.44 -13.20
N VAL A 296 6.40 -7.93 -12.55
CA VAL A 296 7.80 -8.15 -12.92
C VAL A 296 8.46 -9.00 -11.84
N ARG A 297 9.20 -10.04 -12.26
CA ARG A 297 10.14 -10.74 -11.41
C ARG A 297 11.53 -10.16 -11.62
N LEU A 298 12.22 -9.86 -10.54
CA LEU A 298 13.64 -9.55 -10.52
C LEU A 298 14.39 -10.75 -9.93
N THR A 299 15.50 -11.13 -10.55
CA THR A 299 16.39 -12.17 -10.03
C THR A 299 17.80 -11.60 -9.94
N GLY A 300 18.35 -11.53 -8.74
CA GLY A 300 19.67 -10.98 -8.47
C GLY A 300 19.67 -9.77 -7.54
N ASP A 301 20.69 -8.93 -7.68
CA ASP A 301 21.00 -7.87 -6.70
C ASP A 301 19.86 -6.88 -6.46
N GLY A 302 19.06 -6.57 -7.48
CA GLY A 302 17.93 -5.64 -7.37
C GLY A 302 16.78 -6.13 -6.49
N ALA A 303 16.64 -7.45 -6.27
CA ALA A 303 15.63 -8.00 -5.39
C ALA A 303 15.81 -7.52 -3.94
N TRP A 304 17.05 -7.27 -3.52
CA TRP A 304 17.36 -6.71 -2.21
C TRP A 304 16.70 -5.34 -1.96
N GLY A 305 16.55 -4.51 -3.00
CA GLY A 305 15.86 -3.24 -2.88
C GLY A 305 14.42 -3.39 -2.38
N PHE A 306 13.71 -4.41 -2.83
CA PHE A 306 12.35 -4.72 -2.34
C PHE A 306 12.36 -5.33 -0.93
N ALA A 307 13.39 -6.12 -0.57
CA ALA A 307 13.56 -6.60 0.80
C ALA A 307 13.70 -5.43 1.78
N VAL A 308 14.50 -4.44 1.44
CA VAL A 308 14.67 -3.21 2.25
C VAL A 308 13.36 -2.46 2.41
N GLN A 309 12.57 -2.31 1.35
CA GLN A 309 11.26 -1.63 1.40
C GLN A 309 10.28 -2.40 2.32
N PHE A 310 10.22 -3.71 2.21
CA PHE A 310 9.42 -4.55 3.11
C PHE A 310 9.85 -4.39 4.57
N MET A 311 11.15 -4.53 4.85
CA MET A 311 11.68 -4.39 6.21
C MET A 311 11.42 -3.00 6.79
N GLN A 312 11.49 -1.95 5.97
CA GLN A 312 11.14 -0.60 6.36
C GLN A 312 9.66 -0.52 6.80
N MET A 313 8.74 -1.07 6.01
CA MET A 313 7.31 -1.10 6.35
C MET A 313 7.07 -1.92 7.62
N TRP A 314 7.71 -3.07 7.77
CA TRP A 314 7.61 -3.92 8.95
C TRP A 314 7.99 -3.15 10.23
N LYS A 315 9.09 -2.40 10.17
CA LYS A 315 9.52 -1.53 11.28
C LYS A 315 8.54 -0.38 11.55
N MET A 316 7.98 0.21 10.52
CA MET A 316 6.97 1.27 10.65
C MET A 316 5.69 0.76 11.33
N LEU A 317 5.34 -0.52 11.16
CA LEU A 317 4.26 -1.19 11.87
C LEU A 317 4.60 -1.50 13.35
N GLY A 318 5.81 -1.15 13.79
CA GLY A 318 6.27 -1.33 15.17
C GLY A 318 6.89 -2.69 15.44
N ARG A 319 7.24 -3.41 14.41
CA ARG A 319 7.95 -4.68 14.49
C ARG A 319 9.45 -4.47 14.30
N HIS A 320 10.25 -5.45 14.68
CA HIS A 320 11.71 -5.39 14.59
C HIS A 320 12.25 -6.70 14.06
N PHE A 321 13.29 -6.60 13.26
CA PHE A 321 14.12 -7.72 12.91
C PHE A 321 15.29 -7.81 13.92
N PRO A 322 15.66 -9.00 14.37
CA PRO A 322 16.75 -9.15 15.33
C PRO A 322 18.09 -8.60 14.80
N ASN A 323 18.38 -8.86 13.54
CA ASN A 323 19.56 -8.36 12.85
C ASN A 323 19.29 -8.28 11.33
N GLU A 324 19.14 -7.07 10.81
CA GLU A 324 18.83 -6.82 9.40
C GLU A 324 19.98 -7.27 8.46
N ASP A 325 21.19 -7.33 8.98
CA ASP A 325 22.36 -7.78 8.24
C ASP A 325 22.32 -9.28 7.86
N ASP A 326 21.61 -10.09 8.63
CA ASP A 326 21.52 -11.53 8.35
C ASP A 326 20.71 -11.79 7.09
N TYR A 327 19.67 -11.02 6.85
CA TYR A 327 18.87 -11.09 5.61
C TYR A 327 19.68 -10.67 4.38
N TYR A 328 20.62 -9.73 4.53
CA TYR A 328 21.53 -9.35 3.45
C TYR A 328 22.56 -10.45 3.16
N ARG A 329 23.10 -11.10 4.19
CA ARG A 329 24.13 -12.14 4.06
C ARG A 329 23.60 -13.40 3.40
N SER A 330 22.32 -13.71 3.56
CA SER A 330 21.70 -14.90 2.98
C SER A 330 21.47 -14.78 1.47
N ARG A 331 21.56 -13.57 0.89
CA ARG A 331 21.30 -13.37 -0.53
C ARG A 331 22.41 -14.00 -1.40
N ARG A 332 22.00 -14.51 -2.55
CA ARG A 332 22.90 -15.01 -3.60
C ARG A 332 23.44 -13.86 -4.45
N GLU A 333 24.58 -14.08 -5.11
CA GLU A 333 25.06 -13.13 -6.12
C GLU A 333 24.16 -13.15 -7.34
N GLY A 334 23.88 -11.97 -7.90
CA GLY A 334 23.06 -11.84 -9.09
C GLY A 334 23.76 -12.35 -10.34
N PRO A 335 22.98 -12.69 -11.39
CA PRO A 335 23.56 -13.10 -12.68
C PRO A 335 24.31 -11.95 -13.33
N ALA A 336 25.37 -12.27 -14.07
CA ALA A 336 26.15 -11.30 -14.84
C ALA A 336 25.35 -10.85 -16.09
N VAL A 337 24.38 -9.96 -15.90
CA VAL A 337 23.57 -9.37 -16.98
C VAL A 337 23.79 -7.88 -17.09
N GLU A 338 23.67 -7.37 -18.30
CA GLU A 338 23.71 -5.92 -18.54
C GLU A 338 22.40 -5.26 -18.14
N GLY A 339 22.50 -4.10 -17.56
CA GLY A 339 21.34 -3.28 -17.19
C GLY A 339 21.47 -2.68 -15.80
N PHE A 340 20.47 -1.90 -15.47
CA PHE A 340 20.36 -1.22 -14.17
C PHE A 340 18.95 -1.40 -13.64
N CYS A 341 18.85 -1.64 -12.35
CA CYS A 341 17.58 -1.75 -11.64
C CYS A 341 17.61 -0.87 -10.41
N GLN A 342 16.53 -0.11 -10.19
CA GLN A 342 16.41 0.75 -9.02
C GLN A 342 14.98 0.64 -8.46
N PRO A 343 14.71 -0.34 -7.59
CA PRO A 343 13.45 -0.45 -6.90
C PRO A 343 13.19 0.79 -6.04
N PHE A 344 12.03 1.38 -6.18
CA PHE A 344 11.63 2.53 -5.38
C PHE A 344 10.16 2.44 -5.01
N GLU A 345 9.80 3.16 -3.98
CA GLU A 345 8.42 3.30 -3.53
C GLU A 345 8.08 4.78 -3.35
N ASP A 346 6.79 5.10 -3.39
CA ASP A 346 6.27 6.40 -3.03
C ASP A 346 5.10 6.24 -2.06
N GLY A 347 5.09 7.05 -1.03
CA GLY A 347 4.07 6.99 -0.01
C GLY A 347 4.15 8.19 0.94
N PRO A 348 3.13 8.36 1.79
CA PRO A 348 2.99 9.54 2.63
C PRO A 348 4.10 9.70 3.68
N LEU A 349 4.86 8.65 3.96
CA LEU A 349 5.91 8.68 4.98
C LEU A 349 7.31 8.86 4.41
N ASN A 350 7.54 8.51 3.15
CA ASN A 350 8.83 8.68 2.48
C ASN A 350 8.86 9.84 1.47
N ASN A 351 7.74 10.54 1.29
CA ASN A 351 7.65 11.74 0.50
C ASN A 351 7.08 12.92 1.33
N PRO A 352 7.88 13.52 2.22
CA PRO A 352 7.43 14.56 3.16
C PRO A 352 6.98 15.85 2.46
N ASP A 353 7.45 16.11 1.24
CA ASP A 353 7.12 17.30 0.48
C ASP A 353 5.78 17.15 -0.28
N ASN A 354 5.24 15.95 -0.33
CA ASN A 354 3.99 15.63 -1.03
C ASN A 354 3.21 14.54 -0.29
N PRO A 355 2.74 14.82 0.95
CA PRO A 355 2.02 13.85 1.76
C PRO A 355 0.63 13.53 1.20
#